data_c8b15ce27b2ec98f65514f3c3f605471
#
_entry.id   c8b15ce27b2ec98f65514f3c3f605471
#
_cell.length_a   1.000
_cell.length_b   1.000
_cell.length_c   1.000
_cell.angle_alpha   90.00
_cell.angle_beta   90.00
_cell.angle_gamma   90.00
#
_symmetry.space_group_name_H-M   'P 1'
#
loop_
_entity.id
_entity.type
_entity.pdbx_description
1 polymer ?
#
loop_
_entity_poly.entity_id
_entity_poly.type
_entity_poly.pdbx_seq_one_letter_code
_entity_poly.pdbx_strand_id
1 'polypeptide(L)'
;IGERMDETRLADAIKDLFRTGLFTDIQASRDEGVLILSVRERPSISSIEIEGNKNIETEMLMDALAGAGLEEGQVFRRATLEKLELEILRSYIAQGRYNARVKATAEELPRNRVAIRLDINEGSVAAIQHINIVGNEDFSDEELIGLFELRTSSWWNSLTNKDKYARERLSGDLESLRSFYLDRGYLDFNVESSQVSISPDKQEVFIAISVNE
;
A
#
# COMPACT_ATOMS: atom_id res chain seq x y z
N ILE A 1 -23.04 -40.19 -20.20
CA ILE A 1 -23.17 -41.21 -19.16
C ILE A 1 -22.56 -42.50 -19.73
N GLY A 2 -21.42 -43.00 -19.17
CA GLY A 2 -20.83 -44.27 -19.56
C GLY A 2 -19.47 -44.26 -20.28
N GLU A 3 -18.76 -43.11 -20.42
CA GLU A 3 -17.38 -43.12 -20.86
C GLU A 3 -16.42 -43.50 -19.71
N ARG A 4 -15.44 -44.37 -20.02
CA ARG A 4 -14.33 -44.67 -19.07
C ARG A 4 -13.54 -43.36 -18.87
N MET A 5 -13.61 -42.81 -17.69
CA MET A 5 -12.81 -41.66 -17.29
C MET A 5 -11.38 -42.14 -17.05
N ASP A 6 -10.46 -41.64 -17.83
CA ASP A 6 -9.02 -41.80 -17.69
C ASP A 6 -8.52 -40.79 -16.63
N GLU A 7 -7.45 -41.13 -15.90
CA GLU A 7 -6.85 -40.28 -14.86
C GLU A 7 -6.44 -38.91 -15.37
N THR A 8 -6.01 -38.80 -16.62
CA THR A 8 -5.63 -37.54 -17.25
C THR A 8 -6.84 -36.62 -17.43
N ARG A 9 -7.95 -37.16 -17.92
CA ARG A 9 -9.21 -36.41 -18.08
C ARG A 9 -9.79 -35.96 -16.73
N LEU A 10 -9.63 -36.78 -15.68
CA LEU A 10 -10.05 -36.43 -14.34
C LEU A 10 -9.19 -35.26 -13.79
N ALA A 11 -7.88 -35.34 -13.96
CA ALA A 11 -6.98 -34.27 -13.55
C ALA A 11 -7.27 -32.94 -14.25
N ASP A 12 -7.57 -33.01 -15.55
CA ASP A 12 -7.92 -31.80 -16.32
C ASP A 12 -9.28 -31.23 -15.89
N ALA A 13 -10.28 -32.06 -15.65
CA ALA A 13 -11.57 -31.62 -15.13
C ALA A 13 -11.45 -30.95 -13.75
N ILE A 14 -10.63 -31.49 -12.86
CA ILE A 14 -10.37 -30.89 -11.54
C ILE A 14 -9.66 -29.54 -11.72
N LYS A 15 -8.64 -29.44 -12.60
CA LYS A 15 -7.96 -28.18 -12.88
C LYS A 15 -8.93 -27.13 -13.45
N ASP A 16 -9.82 -27.50 -14.35
CA ASP A 16 -10.80 -26.60 -14.92
C ASP A 16 -11.80 -26.11 -13.87
N LEU A 17 -12.25 -26.96 -12.97
CA LEU A 17 -13.07 -26.57 -11.84
C LEU A 17 -12.33 -25.60 -10.91
N PHE A 18 -11.05 -25.84 -10.60
CA PHE A 18 -10.24 -24.90 -9.80
C PHE A 18 -10.05 -23.55 -10.50
N ARG A 19 -9.88 -23.55 -11.83
CA ARG A 19 -9.74 -22.30 -12.62
C ARG A 19 -10.98 -21.42 -12.56
N THR A 20 -12.17 -21.97 -12.30
CA THR A 20 -13.38 -21.15 -12.10
C THR A 20 -13.24 -20.22 -10.90
N GLY A 21 -12.38 -20.59 -9.91
CA GLY A 21 -12.19 -19.86 -8.68
C GLY A 21 -13.36 -19.96 -7.70
N LEU A 22 -14.35 -20.80 -7.96
CA LEU A 22 -15.55 -20.95 -7.14
C LEU A 22 -15.34 -21.87 -5.93
N PHE A 23 -14.31 -22.73 -5.97
CA PHE A 23 -14.10 -23.78 -4.97
C PHE A 23 -12.83 -23.53 -4.15
N THR A 24 -12.89 -23.85 -2.86
CA THR A 24 -11.73 -23.88 -1.97
C THR A 24 -11.05 -25.23 -1.98
N ASP A 25 -11.82 -26.31 -2.19
CA ASP A 25 -11.34 -27.67 -2.19
C ASP A 25 -12.15 -28.52 -3.17
N ILE A 26 -11.48 -29.45 -3.84
CA ILE A 26 -12.09 -30.42 -4.75
C ILE A 26 -11.43 -31.76 -4.49
N GLN A 27 -12.20 -32.70 -4.02
CA GLN A 27 -11.76 -34.09 -3.73
C GLN A 27 -12.44 -35.05 -4.69
N ALA A 28 -11.65 -35.94 -5.29
CA ALA A 28 -12.16 -37.02 -6.11
C ALA A 28 -12.03 -38.35 -5.35
N SER A 29 -13.12 -39.09 -5.26
CA SER A 29 -13.17 -40.44 -4.72
C SER A 29 -13.86 -41.37 -5.68
N ARG A 30 -13.65 -42.65 -5.51
CA ARG A 30 -14.31 -43.69 -6.31
C ARG A 30 -15.03 -44.69 -5.41
N ASP A 31 -16.30 -44.87 -5.67
CA ASP A 31 -17.12 -45.82 -4.97
C ASP A 31 -17.90 -46.68 -5.97
N GLU A 32 -17.80 -48.03 -5.86
CA GLU A 32 -18.44 -49.01 -6.74
C GLU A 32 -18.34 -48.70 -8.25
N GLY A 33 -17.23 -48.10 -8.68
CA GLY A 33 -17.02 -47.74 -10.08
C GLY A 33 -17.59 -46.36 -10.48
N VAL A 34 -18.24 -45.66 -9.56
CA VAL A 34 -18.74 -44.29 -9.72
C VAL A 34 -17.70 -43.32 -9.23
N LEU A 35 -17.40 -42.26 -10.04
CA LEU A 35 -16.57 -41.15 -9.64
C LEU A 35 -17.43 -40.17 -8.84
N ILE A 36 -16.99 -39.86 -7.61
CA ILE A 36 -17.61 -38.86 -6.75
C ILE A 36 -16.66 -37.69 -6.63
N LEU A 37 -17.12 -36.48 -7.02
CA LEU A 37 -16.42 -35.21 -6.80
C LEU A 37 -17.08 -34.49 -5.63
N SER A 38 -16.37 -34.39 -4.52
CA SER A 38 -16.77 -33.59 -3.38
C SER A 38 -16.12 -32.20 -3.51
N VAL A 39 -16.93 -31.16 -3.55
CA VAL A 39 -16.47 -29.78 -3.71
C VAL A 39 -16.84 -28.95 -2.49
N ARG A 40 -15.95 -28.04 -2.09
CA ARG A 40 -16.22 -27.02 -1.08
C ARG A 40 -16.24 -25.65 -1.77
N GLU A 41 -17.41 -25.05 -1.83
CA GLU A 41 -17.58 -23.73 -2.42
C GLU A 41 -16.93 -22.63 -1.58
N ARG A 42 -16.39 -21.62 -2.23
CA ARG A 42 -15.96 -20.38 -1.57
C ARG A 42 -17.19 -19.63 -1.09
N PRO A 43 -17.13 -18.97 0.07
CA PRO A 43 -18.23 -18.13 0.53
C PRO A 43 -18.42 -16.94 -0.38
N SER A 44 -19.64 -16.41 -0.43
CA SER A 44 -19.94 -15.14 -1.07
C SER A 44 -19.87 -13.98 -0.07
N ILE A 45 -19.50 -12.79 -0.55
CA ILE A 45 -19.45 -11.59 0.26
C ILE A 45 -20.88 -11.11 0.52
N SER A 46 -21.22 -10.94 1.81
CA SER A 46 -22.55 -10.50 2.26
C SER A 46 -22.60 -9.00 2.50
N SER A 47 -21.53 -8.43 3.02
CA SER A 47 -21.40 -7.00 3.32
C SER A 47 -19.92 -6.63 3.42
N ILE A 48 -19.66 -5.34 3.20
CA ILE A 48 -18.34 -4.74 3.39
C ILE A 48 -18.52 -3.49 4.23
N GLU A 49 -17.76 -3.40 5.32
CA GLU A 49 -17.76 -2.27 6.24
C GLU A 49 -16.34 -1.69 6.33
N ILE A 50 -16.22 -0.36 6.26
CA ILE A 50 -14.95 0.36 6.34
C ILE A 50 -15.08 1.40 7.44
N GLU A 51 -14.16 1.38 8.40
CA GLU A 51 -14.14 2.29 9.52
C GLU A 51 -12.78 2.95 9.72
N GLY A 52 -12.77 4.19 10.21
CA GLY A 52 -11.57 4.90 10.64
C GLY A 52 -10.81 5.66 9.56
N ASN A 53 -11.22 5.57 8.30
CA ASN A 53 -10.68 6.36 7.20
C ASN A 53 -11.22 7.80 7.27
N LYS A 54 -10.34 8.79 7.04
CA LYS A 54 -10.66 10.23 7.04
C LYS A 54 -10.05 10.97 5.85
N ASN A 55 -8.87 10.53 5.39
CA ASN A 55 -8.13 11.18 4.31
C ASN A 55 -8.38 10.51 2.96
N ILE A 56 -8.67 9.22 2.96
CA ILE A 56 -9.15 8.51 1.76
C ILE A 56 -10.65 8.34 1.94
N GLU A 57 -11.43 8.82 0.99
CA GLU A 57 -12.88 8.71 1.03
C GLU A 57 -13.33 7.24 0.98
N THR A 58 -14.39 6.92 1.70
CA THR A 58 -14.92 5.54 1.76
C THR A 58 -15.31 5.03 0.38
N GLU A 59 -15.86 5.90 -0.48
CA GLU A 59 -16.23 5.57 -1.84
C GLU A 59 -15.02 5.12 -2.68
N MET A 60 -13.88 5.81 -2.58
CA MET A 60 -12.64 5.41 -3.26
C MET A 60 -12.12 4.04 -2.79
N LEU A 61 -12.25 3.75 -1.50
CA LEU A 61 -11.87 2.44 -0.94
C LEU A 61 -12.82 1.34 -1.43
N MET A 62 -14.12 1.62 -1.48
CA MET A 62 -15.12 0.70 -2.01
C MET A 62 -14.90 0.41 -3.50
N ASP A 63 -14.57 1.43 -4.29
CA ASP A 63 -14.23 1.27 -5.72
C ASP A 63 -12.97 0.40 -5.91
N ALA A 64 -11.96 0.59 -5.08
CA ALA A 64 -10.75 -0.23 -5.11
C ALA A 64 -11.04 -1.69 -4.74
N LEU A 65 -11.90 -1.94 -3.76
CA LEU A 65 -12.36 -3.27 -3.38
C LEU A 65 -13.14 -3.93 -4.53
N ALA A 66 -14.11 -3.22 -5.12
CA ALA A 66 -14.91 -3.68 -6.25
C ALA A 66 -14.04 -3.98 -7.48
N GLY A 67 -13.09 -3.10 -7.80
CA GLY A 67 -12.12 -3.28 -8.88
C GLY A 67 -11.22 -4.52 -8.71
N ALA A 68 -11.00 -4.95 -7.47
CA ALA A 68 -10.28 -6.20 -7.14
C ALA A 68 -11.22 -7.43 -7.09
N GLY A 69 -12.51 -7.26 -7.31
CA GLY A 69 -13.52 -8.33 -7.25
C GLY A 69 -13.99 -8.65 -5.82
N LEU A 70 -13.81 -7.72 -4.89
CA LEU A 70 -14.40 -7.79 -3.55
C LEU A 70 -15.61 -6.85 -3.50
N GLU A 71 -16.77 -7.38 -3.86
CA GLU A 71 -18.04 -6.69 -3.90
C GLU A 71 -19.13 -7.61 -3.33
N GLU A 72 -20.21 -7.06 -2.83
CA GLU A 72 -21.34 -7.84 -2.32
C GLU A 72 -21.89 -8.78 -3.38
N GLY A 73 -22.12 -10.01 -2.99
CA GLY A 73 -22.55 -11.09 -3.88
C GLY A 73 -21.43 -11.81 -4.62
N GLN A 74 -20.22 -11.25 -4.68
CA GLN A 74 -19.07 -11.89 -5.32
C GLN A 74 -18.44 -12.98 -4.44
N VAL A 75 -17.68 -13.85 -5.09
CA VAL A 75 -16.94 -14.93 -4.42
C VAL A 75 -15.78 -14.38 -3.62
N PHE A 76 -15.76 -14.66 -2.33
CA PHE A 76 -14.70 -14.20 -1.43
C PHE A 76 -13.40 -14.96 -1.67
N ARG A 77 -12.30 -14.23 -1.78
CA ARG A 77 -10.93 -14.76 -1.86
C ARG A 77 -10.06 -14.07 -0.82
N ARG A 78 -9.64 -14.81 0.18
CA ARG A 78 -8.80 -14.28 1.28
C ARG A 78 -7.54 -13.60 0.77
N ALA A 79 -6.83 -14.22 -0.18
CA ALA A 79 -5.61 -13.66 -0.74
C ALA A 79 -5.82 -12.29 -1.44
N THR A 80 -6.99 -12.07 -2.03
CA THR A 80 -7.35 -10.77 -2.62
C THR A 80 -7.54 -9.71 -1.53
N LEU A 81 -8.21 -10.07 -0.43
CA LEU A 81 -8.39 -9.16 0.71
C LEU A 81 -7.06 -8.78 1.36
N GLU A 82 -6.17 -9.74 1.61
CA GLU A 82 -4.84 -9.53 2.18
C GLU A 82 -3.97 -8.65 1.26
N LYS A 83 -4.05 -8.85 -0.05
CA LYS A 83 -3.35 -8.02 -1.02
C LYS A 83 -3.82 -6.57 -0.97
N LEU A 84 -5.13 -6.35 -0.94
CA LEU A 84 -5.73 -5.02 -0.85
C LEU A 84 -5.41 -4.32 0.47
N GLU A 85 -5.43 -5.03 1.59
CA GLU A 85 -4.98 -4.51 2.89
C GLU A 85 -3.57 -3.89 2.77
N LEU A 86 -2.64 -4.62 2.14
CA LEU A 86 -1.28 -4.13 1.91
C LEU A 86 -1.22 -2.94 0.93
N GLU A 87 -2.03 -2.93 -0.11
CA GLU A 87 -2.08 -1.82 -1.08
C GLU A 87 -2.63 -0.55 -0.43
N ILE A 88 -3.69 -0.64 0.36
CA ILE A 88 -4.24 0.48 1.13
C ILE A 88 -3.21 1.00 2.13
N LEU A 89 -2.54 0.11 2.87
CA LEU A 89 -1.48 0.50 3.80
C LEU A 89 -0.34 1.24 3.08
N ARG A 90 0.10 0.76 1.92
CA ARG A 90 1.13 1.42 1.10
C ARG A 90 0.69 2.81 0.64
N SER A 91 -0.58 3.01 0.31
CA SER A 91 -1.12 4.32 -0.06
C SER A 91 -1.02 5.32 1.09
N TYR A 92 -1.28 4.90 2.33
CA TYR A 92 -1.08 5.74 3.51
C TYR A 92 0.41 6.04 3.77
N ILE A 93 1.28 5.04 3.62
CA ILE A 93 2.73 5.22 3.77
C ILE A 93 3.27 6.19 2.70
N ALA A 94 2.81 6.11 1.46
CA ALA A 94 3.18 7.04 0.39
C ALA A 94 2.80 8.49 0.71
N GLN A 95 1.73 8.69 1.49
CA GLN A 95 1.31 10.00 2.00
C GLN A 95 2.07 10.44 3.27
N GLY A 96 3.15 9.75 3.65
CA GLY A 96 3.94 10.07 4.85
C GLY A 96 3.34 9.57 6.16
N ARG A 97 2.31 8.73 6.12
CA ARG A 97 1.64 8.17 7.31
C ARG A 97 2.25 6.82 7.69
N TYR A 98 3.49 6.86 8.15
CA TYR A 98 4.28 5.66 8.42
C TYR A 98 3.77 4.82 9.60
N ASN A 99 2.97 5.41 10.49
CA ASN A 99 2.32 4.72 11.60
C ASN A 99 0.87 4.29 11.31
N ALA A 100 0.43 4.41 10.06
CA ALA A 100 -0.87 3.89 9.63
C ALA A 100 -0.98 2.38 9.87
N ARG A 101 -2.18 1.94 10.17
CA ARG A 101 -2.53 0.52 10.31
C ARG A 101 -3.82 0.27 9.56
N VAL A 102 -3.82 -0.76 8.77
CA VAL A 102 -5.01 -1.26 8.08
C VAL A 102 -5.15 -2.71 8.50
N LYS A 103 -6.32 -3.12 8.92
CA LYS A 103 -6.62 -4.50 9.29
C LYS A 103 -7.90 -4.94 8.60
N ALA A 104 -7.78 -5.89 7.70
CA ALA A 104 -8.91 -6.50 7.04
C ALA A 104 -9.27 -7.82 7.70
N THR A 105 -10.54 -7.99 8.05
CA THR A 105 -11.08 -9.21 8.65
C THR A 105 -12.24 -9.72 7.82
N ALA A 106 -12.43 -11.03 7.79
CA ALA A 106 -13.57 -11.67 7.16
C ALA A 106 -14.22 -12.59 8.20
N GLU A 107 -15.43 -12.27 8.57
CA GLU A 107 -16.24 -13.03 9.51
C GLU A 107 -17.15 -14.00 8.74
N GLU A 108 -17.13 -15.27 9.12
CA GLU A 108 -17.99 -16.30 8.53
C GLU A 108 -19.44 -16.16 9.00
N LEU A 109 -20.36 -16.13 8.05
CA LEU A 109 -21.79 -16.03 8.28
C LEU A 109 -22.52 -17.31 7.82
N PRO A 110 -23.74 -17.57 8.35
CA PRO A 110 -24.56 -18.68 7.87
C PRO A 110 -24.78 -18.65 6.35
N ARG A 111 -25.02 -19.84 5.76
CA ARG A 111 -25.26 -20.06 4.33
C ARG A 111 -24.08 -19.73 3.45
N ASN A 112 -22.87 -20.13 3.88
CA ASN A 112 -21.62 -19.95 3.14
C ASN A 112 -21.38 -18.50 2.67
N ARG A 113 -21.50 -17.54 3.60
CA ARG A 113 -21.27 -16.11 3.37
C ARG A 113 -20.19 -15.56 4.30
N VAL A 114 -19.64 -14.42 3.96
CA VAL A 114 -18.72 -13.67 4.79
C VAL A 114 -19.10 -12.18 4.84
N ALA A 115 -18.90 -11.57 5.99
CA ALA A 115 -18.84 -10.13 6.14
C ALA A 115 -17.38 -9.68 6.17
N ILE A 116 -17.04 -8.67 5.41
CA ILE A 116 -15.69 -8.08 5.39
C ILE A 116 -15.73 -6.79 6.20
N ARG A 117 -14.74 -6.62 7.09
CA ARG A 117 -14.53 -5.37 7.81
C ARG A 117 -13.09 -4.91 7.61
N LEU A 118 -12.94 -3.64 7.24
CA LEU A 118 -11.68 -2.92 7.18
C LEU A 118 -11.62 -1.91 8.33
N ASP A 119 -10.75 -2.16 9.30
CA ASP A 119 -10.45 -1.22 10.38
C ASP A 119 -9.18 -0.44 10.02
N ILE A 120 -9.32 0.87 9.84
CA ILE A 120 -8.25 1.76 9.41
C ILE A 120 -7.89 2.71 10.55
N ASN A 121 -6.62 2.72 10.91
CA ASN A 121 -6.05 3.78 11.73
C ASN A 121 -5.00 4.49 10.89
N GLU A 122 -5.34 5.66 10.39
CA GLU A 122 -4.47 6.40 9.46
C GLU A 122 -3.20 6.95 10.09
N GLY A 123 -3.16 7.04 11.42
CA GLY A 123 -2.06 7.68 12.12
C GLY A 123 -1.90 9.16 11.78
N SER A 124 -0.72 9.70 12.07
CA SER A 124 -0.31 11.06 11.71
C SER A 124 0.66 11.05 10.53
N VAL A 125 0.71 12.15 9.78
CA VAL A 125 1.80 12.36 8.83
C VAL A 125 3.06 12.68 9.62
N ALA A 126 4.18 12.04 9.27
CA ALA A 126 5.45 12.25 9.96
C ALA A 126 5.99 13.65 9.69
N ALA A 127 6.45 14.32 10.74
CA ALA A 127 6.99 15.67 10.68
C ALA A 127 8.51 15.68 10.49
N ILE A 128 9.01 16.60 9.67
CA ILE A 128 10.45 16.75 9.44
C ILE A 128 11.07 17.47 10.64
N GLN A 129 11.92 16.78 11.37
CA GLN A 129 12.65 17.33 12.51
C GLN A 129 13.95 17.99 12.07
N HIS A 130 14.64 17.41 11.10
CA HIS A 130 15.95 17.88 10.68
C HIS A 130 16.17 17.67 9.19
N ILE A 131 16.76 18.66 8.55
CA ILE A 131 17.33 18.58 7.22
C ILE A 131 18.80 18.98 7.35
N ASN A 132 19.71 18.10 6.96
CA ASN A 132 21.14 18.29 7.00
C ASN A 132 21.72 18.17 5.60
N ILE A 133 22.54 19.13 5.20
CA ILE A 133 23.27 19.10 3.92
C ILE A 133 24.74 18.95 4.27
N VAL A 134 25.46 18.11 3.55
CA VAL A 134 26.90 17.82 3.76
C VAL A 134 27.60 17.91 2.44
N GLY A 135 28.78 18.58 2.42
CA GLY A 135 29.57 18.78 1.21
C GLY A 135 29.37 20.15 0.56
N ASN A 136 28.50 20.99 1.18
CA ASN A 136 28.31 22.39 0.79
C ASN A 136 29.40 23.26 1.46
N GLU A 137 30.41 23.67 0.71
CA GLU A 137 31.52 24.50 1.20
C GLU A 137 31.26 26.00 0.95
N ASP A 138 30.64 26.35 -0.18
CA ASP A 138 30.48 27.71 -0.64
C ASP A 138 29.17 28.36 -0.16
N PHE A 139 28.13 27.60 0.17
CA PHE A 139 26.84 28.11 0.61
C PHE A 139 26.44 27.52 1.96
N SER A 140 25.80 28.33 2.81
CA SER A 140 25.35 27.88 4.12
C SER A 140 24.12 26.95 4.04
N ASP A 141 23.99 26.04 5.02
CA ASP A 141 22.78 25.19 5.15
C ASP A 141 21.49 26.01 5.17
N GLU A 142 21.49 27.16 5.86
CA GLU A 142 20.31 28.03 5.96
C GLU A 142 19.89 28.59 4.61
N GLU A 143 20.85 28.97 3.77
CA GLU A 143 20.59 29.47 2.43
C GLU A 143 20.02 28.36 1.53
N LEU A 144 20.65 27.20 1.53
CA LEU A 144 20.24 26.07 0.71
C LEU A 144 18.89 25.50 1.15
N ILE A 145 18.67 25.28 2.45
CA ILE A 145 17.38 24.85 2.98
C ILE A 145 16.32 25.91 2.77
N GLY A 146 16.72 27.17 2.70
CA GLY A 146 15.84 28.29 2.33
C GLY A 146 15.15 28.14 0.96
N LEU A 147 15.74 27.36 0.04
CA LEU A 147 15.19 27.07 -1.29
C LEU A 147 14.09 25.99 -1.27
N PHE A 148 14.07 25.16 -0.24
CA PHE A 148 13.18 24.00 -0.17
C PHE A 148 11.74 24.40 0.12
N GLU A 149 10.80 23.67 -0.42
CA GLU A 149 9.39 23.71 -0.02
C GLU A 149 9.20 23.05 1.36
N LEU A 150 9.92 21.93 1.59
CA LEU A 150 9.95 21.24 2.86
C LEU A 150 10.60 22.10 3.94
N ARG A 151 10.04 22.07 5.15
CA ARG A 151 10.53 22.81 6.32
C ARG A 151 10.61 21.89 7.52
N THR A 152 11.52 22.16 8.41
CA THR A 152 11.56 21.53 9.73
C THR A 152 10.34 21.89 10.55
N SER A 153 9.96 20.98 11.46
CA SER A 153 8.81 21.18 12.34
C SER A 153 9.01 22.42 13.21
N SER A 154 8.09 23.35 13.09
CA SER A 154 7.92 24.49 13.98
C SER A 154 6.43 24.82 14.07
N TRP A 155 6.02 25.56 15.10
CA TRP A 155 4.60 25.88 15.26
C TRP A 155 3.98 26.63 14.05
N TRP A 156 4.77 27.45 13.36
CA TRP A 156 4.34 28.11 12.13
C TRP A 156 4.24 27.18 10.92
N ASN A 157 5.21 26.26 10.76
CA ASN A 157 5.26 25.33 9.64
C ASN A 157 4.20 24.25 9.77
N SER A 158 3.86 23.85 11.00
CA SER A 158 2.80 22.89 11.30
C SER A 158 1.42 23.39 10.83
N LEU A 159 1.15 24.69 10.92
CA LEU A 159 -0.08 25.31 10.42
C LEU A 159 -0.20 25.27 8.88
N THR A 160 0.92 25.25 8.17
CA THR A 160 0.96 25.23 6.70
C THR A 160 1.21 23.85 6.10
N ASN A 161 1.35 22.81 6.94
CA ASN A 161 1.73 21.45 6.54
C ASN A 161 3.06 21.35 5.77
N LYS A 162 3.93 22.35 5.85
CA LYS A 162 5.25 22.35 5.19
C LYS A 162 6.26 21.48 5.92
N ASP A 163 6.02 21.18 7.18
CA ASP A 163 6.79 20.26 8.01
C ASP A 163 6.47 18.78 7.75
N LYS A 164 5.48 18.50 6.91
CA LYS A 164 5.05 17.13 6.62
C LYS A 164 5.83 16.56 5.45
N TYR A 165 6.51 15.45 5.73
CA TYR A 165 7.31 14.79 4.72
C TYR A 165 6.45 14.19 3.60
N ALA A 166 6.84 14.48 2.35
CA ALA A 166 6.36 13.81 1.15
C ALA A 166 7.54 13.62 0.19
N ARG A 167 7.65 12.41 -0.36
CA ARG A 167 8.77 12.05 -1.25
C ARG A 167 8.84 12.95 -2.50
N GLU A 168 7.69 13.28 -3.06
CA GLU A 168 7.56 14.12 -4.26
C GLU A 168 8.10 15.52 -4.01
N ARG A 169 7.83 16.09 -2.83
CA ARG A 169 8.37 17.41 -2.44
C ARG A 169 9.88 17.37 -2.29
N LEU A 170 10.42 16.33 -1.63
CA LEU A 170 11.87 16.18 -1.51
C LEU A 170 12.53 16.11 -2.90
N SER A 171 11.94 15.38 -3.84
CA SER A 171 12.47 15.33 -5.22
C SER A 171 12.45 16.71 -5.88
N GLY A 172 11.41 17.51 -5.69
CA GLY A 172 11.33 18.88 -6.18
C GLY A 172 12.37 19.79 -5.52
N ASP A 173 12.59 19.63 -4.22
CA ASP A 173 13.58 20.40 -3.47
C ASP A 173 15.02 20.08 -3.91
N LEU A 174 15.34 18.82 -4.19
CA LEU A 174 16.64 18.42 -4.75
C LEU A 174 16.88 19.00 -6.16
N GLU A 175 15.84 19.07 -6.98
CA GLU A 175 15.94 19.71 -8.30
C GLU A 175 16.12 21.23 -8.19
N SER A 176 15.46 21.88 -7.24
CA SER A 176 15.64 23.29 -6.92
C SER A 176 17.06 23.58 -6.45
N LEU A 177 17.62 22.69 -5.61
CA LEU A 177 19.00 22.77 -5.16
C LEU A 177 19.97 22.69 -6.34
N ARG A 178 19.76 21.71 -7.23
CA ARG A 178 20.58 21.56 -8.43
C ARG A 178 20.53 22.78 -9.34
N SER A 179 19.34 23.33 -9.58
CA SER A 179 19.16 24.52 -10.40
C SER A 179 19.88 25.72 -9.79
N PHE A 180 19.82 25.89 -8.48
CA PHE A 180 20.50 26.96 -7.75
C PHE A 180 22.02 26.96 -7.99
N TYR A 181 22.66 25.81 -7.95
CA TYR A 181 24.09 25.65 -8.19
C TYR A 181 24.45 25.86 -9.67
N LEU A 182 23.71 25.24 -10.59
CA LEU A 182 23.96 25.38 -12.03
C LEU A 182 23.83 26.85 -12.51
N ASP A 183 22.83 27.57 -12.00
CA ASP A 183 22.60 29.00 -12.31
C ASP A 183 23.79 29.90 -11.85
N ARG A 184 24.58 29.40 -10.87
CA ARG A 184 25.75 30.10 -10.34
C ARG A 184 27.06 29.62 -10.94
N GLY A 185 26.99 28.71 -11.91
CA GLY A 185 28.16 28.25 -12.68
C GLY A 185 28.82 26.98 -12.13
N TYR A 186 28.24 26.31 -11.12
CA TYR A 186 28.75 25.04 -10.59
C TYR A 186 28.29 23.90 -11.50
N LEU A 187 29.02 23.73 -12.62
CA LEU A 187 28.63 22.79 -13.67
C LEU A 187 28.81 21.32 -13.27
N ASP A 188 29.72 21.06 -12.34
CA ASP A 188 30.03 19.72 -11.82
C ASP A 188 29.20 19.37 -10.58
N PHE A 189 28.32 20.29 -10.13
CA PHE A 189 27.47 20.05 -8.96
C PHE A 189 26.63 18.78 -9.12
N ASN A 190 26.68 17.97 -8.10
CA ASN A 190 25.88 16.74 -8.04
C ASN A 190 25.37 16.45 -6.63
N VAL A 191 24.14 15.94 -6.55
CA VAL A 191 23.61 15.34 -5.33
C VAL A 191 24.06 13.87 -5.32
N GLU A 192 25.02 13.55 -4.48
CA GLU A 192 25.58 12.20 -4.37
C GLU A 192 24.60 11.21 -3.74
N SER A 193 23.92 11.63 -2.68
CA SER A 193 22.93 10.82 -1.99
C SER A 193 21.90 11.67 -1.25
N SER A 194 20.72 11.11 -1.09
CA SER A 194 19.71 11.62 -0.17
C SER A 194 19.20 10.47 0.68
N GLN A 195 19.30 10.59 1.99
CA GLN A 195 18.86 9.57 2.95
C GLN A 195 17.74 10.13 3.79
N VAL A 196 16.67 9.34 3.94
CA VAL A 196 15.52 9.67 4.78
C VAL A 196 15.43 8.61 5.85
N SER A 197 15.59 9.03 7.11
CA SER A 197 15.45 8.19 8.28
C SER A 197 14.18 8.52 9.03
N ILE A 198 13.52 7.52 9.55
CA ILE A 198 12.24 7.65 10.27
C ILE A 198 12.45 7.17 11.70
N SER A 199 11.94 7.92 12.67
CA SER A 199 12.00 7.56 14.09
C SER A 199 11.30 6.21 14.38
N PRO A 200 11.65 5.51 15.46
CA PRO A 200 11.04 4.23 15.82
C PRO A 200 9.51 4.31 16.02
N ASP A 201 8.99 5.44 16.49
CA ASP A 201 7.56 5.72 16.65
C ASP A 201 6.87 6.16 15.35
N LYS A 202 7.67 6.33 14.27
CA LYS A 202 7.21 6.68 12.93
C LYS A 202 6.50 8.04 12.83
N GLN A 203 6.84 8.97 13.72
CA GLN A 203 6.26 10.31 13.74
C GLN A 203 7.21 11.39 13.26
N GLU A 204 8.52 11.11 13.24
CA GLU A 204 9.56 12.06 12.90
C GLU A 204 10.39 11.58 11.71
N VAL A 205 10.81 12.53 10.89
CA VAL A 205 11.66 12.30 9.72
C VAL A 205 12.91 13.14 9.82
N PHE A 206 14.04 12.53 9.49
CA PHE A 206 15.35 13.15 9.40
C PHE A 206 15.85 12.97 7.97
N ILE A 207 16.24 14.07 7.32
CA ILE A 207 16.74 14.07 5.95
C ILE A 207 18.21 14.44 5.96
N ALA A 208 19.05 13.62 5.33
CA ALA A 208 20.46 13.92 5.11
C ALA A 208 20.73 13.91 3.60
N ILE A 209 21.33 14.98 3.10
CA ILE A 209 21.65 15.19 1.68
C ILE A 209 23.16 15.36 1.58
N SER A 210 23.83 14.54 0.78
CA SER A 210 25.24 14.72 0.45
C SER A 210 25.35 15.32 -0.94
N VAL A 211 26.12 16.39 -1.04
CA VAL A 211 26.37 17.10 -2.29
C VAL A 211 27.86 17.18 -2.57
N ASN A 212 28.22 17.38 -3.84
CA ASN A 212 29.54 17.70 -4.29
C ASN A 212 29.44 18.96 -5.17
N GLU A 213 30.21 20.01 -4.79
CA GLU A 213 30.23 21.31 -5.48
C GLU A 213 31.20 21.35 -6.64
#